data_9583c8da6423726504179c785a00ae91
#
_entry.id   9583c8da6423726504179c785a00ae91
#
_cell.length_a   1.000
_cell.length_b   1.000
_cell.length_c   1.000
_cell.angle_alpha   90.00
_cell.angle_beta   90.00
_cell.angle_gamma   90.00
#
_symmetry.space_group_name_H-M   'P 1'
#
loop_
_entity.id
_entity.type
_entity.pdbx_description
1 polymer ?
#
loop_
_entity_poly.entity_id
_entity_poly.type
_entity_poly.pdbx_seq_one_letter_code
_entity_poly.pdbx_strand_id
1 'polypeptide(L)'
;MKLLNDTPRDTVADLLAGLKVHSSVYCLSDLSAPWGFVVDDATTSKFHLVLEGACWLRAGDLDPVRLGAGELVILPRGERHSVGDDPGSPVIGLDRMITGHPLDANAWLRYGGNGSRTRLLCGGFTLSEPMPGPLLTLLPPILVVDPRSGSISSWIDPVFALVREEASRAAPGAQAIFAKLADVFLAQALRTYLAGAGQAGLLQPQAEPDPRIEQAAALVREQPARPWTLQALAREVGMSRTLLTTRFHAAVGESPIRYLAKVRLGQAAGYLATSDLSLEAIAGRTGYASNASLSKAFKREFGVSPGAYRTAGEDLPA
;
A
#
# COMPACT_ATOMS: atom_id res chain seq x y z
N MET A 1 28.99 6.41 36.52
CA MET A 1 29.65 6.44 35.19
C MET A 1 28.57 6.16 34.16
N LYS A 2 27.87 7.23 33.69
CA LYS A 2 26.80 7.17 32.68
C LYS A 2 27.48 7.31 31.32
N LEU A 3 27.55 6.24 30.57
CA LEU A 3 27.87 6.30 29.15
C LEU A 3 26.58 6.71 28.42
N LEU A 4 26.54 7.95 28.01
CA LEU A 4 25.57 8.51 27.08
C LEU A 4 25.82 7.85 25.72
N ASN A 5 25.00 6.89 25.33
CA ASN A 5 24.83 6.51 23.93
C ASN A 5 23.89 7.52 23.28
N ASP A 6 24.44 8.64 22.88
CA ASP A 6 23.82 9.56 21.93
C ASP A 6 24.16 9.06 20.51
N THR A 7 23.60 7.90 20.17
CA THR A 7 23.57 7.47 18.76
C THR A 7 22.47 8.33 18.08
N PRO A 8 22.76 9.03 16.99
CA PRO A 8 21.72 9.73 16.25
C PRO A 8 20.59 8.74 15.99
N ARG A 9 19.35 9.09 16.37
CA ARG A 9 18.18 8.26 16.07
C ARG A 9 18.17 8.01 14.57
N ASP A 10 18.30 6.77 14.18
CA ASP A 10 18.14 6.35 12.80
C ASP A 10 16.65 6.41 12.47
N THR A 11 16.22 7.61 12.04
CA THR A 11 14.83 7.91 11.70
C THR A 11 14.28 6.93 10.64
N VAL A 12 15.14 6.43 9.77
CA VAL A 12 14.77 5.43 8.75
C VAL A 12 14.52 4.07 9.42
N ALA A 13 15.36 3.66 10.36
CA ALA A 13 15.18 2.43 11.12
C ALA A 13 13.89 2.47 11.95
N ASP A 14 13.60 3.59 12.63
CA ASP A 14 12.37 3.78 13.41
C ASP A 14 11.12 3.72 12.51
N LEU A 15 11.17 4.35 11.34
CA LEU A 15 10.10 4.31 10.33
C LEU A 15 9.87 2.89 9.81
N LEU A 16 10.94 2.17 9.46
CA LEU A 16 10.83 0.80 8.95
C LEU A 16 10.38 -0.19 10.02
N ALA A 17 10.83 -0.03 11.27
CA ALA A 17 10.41 -0.88 12.40
C ALA A 17 8.92 -0.69 12.74
N GLY A 18 8.38 0.51 12.55
CA GLY A 18 6.95 0.80 12.73
C GLY A 18 6.07 0.33 11.58
N LEU A 19 6.66 -0.06 10.45
CA LEU A 19 5.94 -0.42 9.24
C LEU A 19 5.38 -1.85 9.34
N LYS A 20 4.08 -1.98 9.58
CA LYS A 20 3.38 -3.25 9.46
C LYS A 20 2.82 -3.38 8.04
N VAL A 21 3.55 -4.10 7.21
CA VAL A 21 3.17 -4.37 5.81
C VAL A 21 2.57 -5.75 5.71
N HIS A 22 1.47 -5.87 4.99
CA HIS A 22 0.91 -7.14 4.56
C HIS A 22 0.86 -7.12 3.04
N SER A 23 1.76 -7.85 2.41
CA SER A 23 1.74 -8.04 0.98
C SER A 23 0.82 -9.18 0.59
N SER A 24 0.06 -8.98 -0.47
CA SER A 24 -0.69 -10.02 -1.14
C SER A 24 -0.23 -10.11 -2.59
N VAL A 25 0.10 -11.31 -3.05
CA VAL A 25 0.41 -11.58 -4.45
C VAL A 25 -0.88 -11.97 -5.14
N TYR A 26 -1.24 -11.22 -6.18
CA TYR A 26 -2.47 -11.50 -6.93
C TYR A 26 -2.26 -12.60 -7.96
N CYS A 27 -1.16 -12.52 -8.71
CA CYS A 27 -0.82 -13.52 -9.72
C CYS A 27 0.64 -13.45 -10.14
N LEU A 28 1.11 -14.57 -10.66
CA LEU A 28 2.22 -14.65 -11.58
C LEU A 28 1.66 -14.55 -12.99
N SER A 29 2.19 -13.68 -13.84
CA SER A 29 1.70 -13.48 -15.21
C SER A 29 2.76 -13.94 -16.22
N ASP A 30 2.32 -14.73 -17.19
CA ASP A 30 3.11 -15.23 -18.32
C ASP A 30 2.44 -14.73 -19.61
N LEU A 31 2.94 -13.62 -20.10
CA LEU A 31 2.30 -12.80 -21.11
C LEU A 31 3.11 -12.82 -22.40
N SER A 32 2.43 -12.94 -23.54
CA SER A 32 3.09 -12.87 -24.86
C SER A 32 2.47 -11.77 -25.70
N ALA A 33 3.29 -10.92 -26.32
CA ALA A 33 2.83 -9.76 -27.09
C ALA A 33 1.87 -10.16 -28.23
N PRO A 34 0.84 -9.37 -28.57
CA PRO A 34 0.44 -8.14 -27.89
C PRO A 34 -0.38 -8.42 -26.62
N TRP A 35 -0.14 -7.65 -25.56
CA TRP A 35 -0.91 -7.73 -24.32
C TRP A 35 -0.92 -6.39 -23.59
N GLY A 36 -1.95 -6.18 -22.78
CA GLY A 36 -2.04 -5.05 -21.88
C GLY A 36 -3.22 -5.22 -20.91
N PHE A 37 -3.05 -4.75 -19.69
CA PHE A 37 -4.13 -4.71 -18.70
C PHE A 37 -4.13 -3.39 -17.93
N VAL A 38 -5.30 -3.04 -17.41
CA VAL A 38 -5.47 -1.90 -16.52
C VAL A 38 -5.88 -2.39 -15.12
N VAL A 39 -5.24 -1.82 -14.11
CA VAL A 39 -5.59 -1.97 -12.70
C VAL A 39 -6.32 -0.70 -12.26
N ASP A 40 -7.57 -0.85 -11.84
CA ASP A 40 -8.45 0.26 -11.44
C ASP A 40 -9.00 0.01 -10.03
N ASP A 41 -8.09 -0.32 -9.11
CA ASP A 41 -8.40 -0.51 -7.70
C ASP A 41 -7.43 0.33 -6.86
N ALA A 42 -7.91 1.47 -6.38
CA ALA A 42 -7.15 2.41 -5.56
C ALA A 42 -7.20 2.09 -4.05
N THR A 43 -7.66 0.91 -3.66
CA THR A 43 -7.83 0.56 -2.23
C THR A 43 -6.53 0.17 -1.56
N THR A 44 -5.55 -0.33 -2.32
CA THR A 44 -4.26 -0.80 -1.81
C THR A 44 -3.12 -0.29 -2.70
N SER A 45 -1.93 -0.12 -2.14
CA SER A 45 -0.72 0.09 -2.92
C SER A 45 -0.52 -1.09 -3.88
N LYS A 46 0.06 -0.85 -5.06
CA LYS A 46 0.31 -1.89 -6.07
C LYS A 46 1.79 -2.05 -6.33
N PHE A 47 2.18 -3.25 -6.76
CA PHE A 47 3.52 -3.48 -7.27
C PHE A 47 3.53 -4.44 -8.45
N HIS A 48 4.51 -4.24 -9.33
CA HIS A 48 4.83 -5.15 -10.43
C HIS A 48 6.33 -5.35 -10.47
N LEU A 49 6.75 -6.62 -10.44
CA LEU A 49 8.13 -7.03 -10.60
C LEU A 49 8.27 -7.74 -11.93
N VAL A 50 9.19 -7.28 -12.77
CA VAL A 50 9.49 -7.93 -14.03
C VAL A 50 10.48 -9.09 -13.79
N LEU A 51 10.01 -10.31 -13.94
CA LEU A 51 10.83 -11.52 -13.78
C LEU A 51 11.62 -11.85 -15.06
N GLU A 52 11.00 -11.61 -16.23
CA GLU A 52 11.56 -11.89 -17.54
C GLU A 52 10.98 -10.92 -18.58
N GLY A 53 11.77 -10.52 -19.56
CA GLY A 53 11.35 -9.62 -20.64
C GLY A 53 11.32 -8.16 -20.23
N ALA A 54 10.36 -7.42 -20.76
CA ALA A 54 10.14 -6.01 -20.45
C ALA A 54 8.66 -5.63 -20.64
N CYS A 55 8.25 -4.55 -19.98
CA CYS A 55 6.92 -3.97 -20.14
C CYS A 55 6.95 -2.45 -20.00
N TRP A 56 5.83 -1.82 -20.28
CA TRP A 56 5.58 -0.41 -20.09
C TRP A 56 4.46 -0.20 -19.06
N LEU A 57 4.68 0.72 -18.15
CA LEU A 57 3.68 1.16 -17.18
C LEU A 57 3.25 2.60 -17.49
N ARG A 58 1.94 2.85 -17.46
CA ARG A 58 1.34 4.18 -17.60
C ARG A 58 0.41 4.45 -16.42
N ALA A 59 0.59 5.59 -15.77
CA ALA A 59 -0.27 6.03 -14.67
C ALA A 59 -0.62 7.51 -14.85
N GLY A 60 -1.90 7.81 -14.96
CA GLY A 60 -2.40 9.17 -15.18
C GLY A 60 -1.76 9.85 -16.40
N ASP A 61 -1.36 11.10 -16.21
CA ASP A 61 -0.73 11.94 -17.23
C ASP A 61 0.81 11.87 -17.23
N LEU A 62 1.40 10.93 -16.47
CA LEU A 62 2.85 10.75 -16.41
C LEU A 62 3.36 10.06 -17.69
N ASP A 63 4.60 10.38 -18.05
CA ASP A 63 5.28 9.70 -19.16
C ASP A 63 5.33 8.19 -18.90
N PRO A 64 5.15 7.36 -19.94
CA PRO A 64 5.24 5.92 -19.81
C PRO A 64 6.62 5.48 -19.31
N VAL A 65 6.64 4.63 -18.31
CA VAL A 65 7.86 4.08 -17.72
C VAL A 65 8.12 2.69 -18.29
N ARG A 66 9.30 2.50 -18.91
CA ARG A 66 9.75 1.18 -19.35
C ARG A 66 10.40 0.44 -18.20
N LEU A 67 10.01 -0.82 -18.01
CA LEU A 67 10.53 -1.69 -16.96
C LEU A 67 11.15 -2.93 -17.64
N GLY A 68 12.37 -3.27 -17.25
CA GLY A 68 13.09 -4.45 -17.71
C GLY A 68 13.16 -5.53 -16.63
N ALA A 69 13.70 -6.69 -17.00
CA ALA A 69 13.88 -7.80 -16.07
C ALA A 69 14.70 -7.41 -14.83
N GLY A 70 14.19 -7.76 -13.67
CA GLY A 70 14.73 -7.40 -12.35
C GLY A 70 14.24 -6.06 -11.80
N GLU A 71 13.53 -5.25 -12.59
CA GLU A 71 13.01 -3.98 -12.11
C GLU A 71 11.66 -4.18 -11.42
N LEU A 72 11.51 -3.51 -10.25
CA LEU A 72 10.29 -3.47 -9.47
C LEU A 72 9.70 -2.05 -9.54
N VAL A 73 8.43 -1.94 -9.83
CA VAL A 73 7.68 -0.70 -9.70
C VAL A 73 6.67 -0.81 -8.58
N ILE A 74 6.56 0.26 -7.81
CA ILE A 74 5.58 0.41 -6.72
C ILE A 74 4.76 1.66 -6.99
N LEU A 75 3.44 1.54 -6.84
CA LEU A 75 2.48 2.63 -6.84
C LEU A 75 1.92 2.76 -5.41
N PRO A 76 2.52 3.64 -4.60
CA PRO A 76 2.23 3.68 -3.15
C PRO A 76 0.79 4.02 -2.80
N ARG A 77 0.10 4.76 -3.67
CA ARG A 77 -1.29 5.18 -3.46
C ARG A 77 -2.30 4.36 -4.25
N GLY A 78 -1.82 3.32 -4.97
CA GLY A 78 -2.69 2.46 -5.77
C GLY A 78 -3.34 3.17 -6.96
N GLU A 79 -2.69 4.21 -7.52
CA GLU A 79 -3.23 4.95 -8.66
C GLU A 79 -3.62 4.01 -9.79
N ARG A 80 -4.71 4.37 -10.48
CA ARG A 80 -5.11 3.68 -11.70
C ARG A 80 -3.98 3.69 -12.71
N HIS A 81 -3.60 2.52 -13.20
CA HIS A 81 -2.49 2.37 -14.12
C HIS A 81 -2.71 1.23 -15.10
N SER A 82 -1.98 1.26 -16.20
CA SER A 82 -1.94 0.15 -17.15
C SER A 82 -0.52 -0.37 -17.32
N VAL A 83 -0.42 -1.68 -17.59
CA VAL A 83 0.83 -2.37 -17.91
C VAL A 83 0.63 -3.09 -19.24
N GLY A 84 1.61 -3.00 -20.14
CA GLY A 84 1.54 -3.61 -21.47
C GLY A 84 2.90 -3.84 -22.09
N ASP A 85 2.95 -4.62 -23.14
CA ASP A 85 4.17 -4.87 -23.94
C ASP A 85 4.66 -3.64 -24.70
N ASP A 86 3.72 -2.72 -25.05
CA ASP A 86 3.98 -1.46 -25.72
C ASP A 86 3.09 -0.35 -25.12
N PRO A 87 3.53 0.93 -25.11
CA PRO A 87 2.71 2.04 -24.62
C PRO A 87 1.37 2.21 -25.33
N GLY A 88 1.27 1.75 -26.57
CA GLY A 88 0.06 1.81 -27.42
C GLY A 88 -0.76 0.51 -27.42
N SER A 89 -0.35 -0.51 -26.70
CA SER A 89 -1.09 -1.79 -26.68
C SER A 89 -2.50 -1.64 -26.12
N PRO A 90 -3.49 -2.32 -26.72
CA PRO A 90 -4.84 -2.37 -26.16
C PRO A 90 -4.82 -2.94 -24.75
N VAL A 91 -5.57 -2.30 -23.85
CA VAL A 91 -5.66 -2.74 -22.45
C VAL A 91 -7.07 -3.25 -22.13
N ILE A 92 -7.15 -4.30 -21.34
CA ILE A 92 -8.42 -4.79 -20.77
C ILE A 92 -8.33 -4.73 -19.23
N GLY A 93 -9.46 -4.65 -18.54
CA GLY A 93 -9.46 -4.70 -17.08
C GLY A 93 -8.81 -6.00 -16.58
N LEU A 94 -7.94 -5.91 -15.57
CA LEU A 94 -7.28 -7.11 -15.01
C LEU A 94 -8.31 -8.14 -14.53
N ASP A 95 -9.41 -7.71 -13.91
CA ASP A 95 -10.50 -8.60 -13.48
C ASP A 95 -11.12 -9.38 -14.65
N ARG A 96 -11.31 -8.70 -15.79
CA ARG A 96 -11.81 -9.34 -17.01
C ARG A 96 -10.79 -10.30 -17.60
N MET A 97 -9.51 -9.95 -17.53
CA MET A 97 -8.42 -10.82 -17.99
C MET A 97 -8.42 -12.12 -17.17
N ILE A 98 -8.46 -12.02 -15.84
CA ILE A 98 -8.47 -13.18 -14.93
C ILE A 98 -9.76 -14.00 -15.11
N THR A 99 -10.92 -13.34 -15.28
CA THR A 99 -12.20 -14.06 -15.49
C THR A 99 -12.20 -14.84 -16.80
N GLY A 100 -11.65 -14.27 -17.86
CA GLY A 100 -11.55 -14.92 -19.18
C GLY A 100 -10.44 -15.96 -19.29
N HIS A 101 -9.41 -15.84 -18.46
CA HIS A 101 -8.24 -16.72 -18.41
C HIS A 101 -7.95 -17.06 -16.95
N PRO A 102 -8.69 -18.02 -16.36
CA PRO A 102 -8.51 -18.37 -14.96
C PRO A 102 -7.07 -18.72 -14.63
N LEU A 103 -6.64 -18.37 -13.42
CA LEU A 103 -5.31 -18.74 -12.93
C LEU A 103 -5.19 -20.27 -12.88
N ASP A 104 -4.04 -20.78 -13.27
CA ASP A 104 -3.74 -22.19 -13.09
C ASP A 104 -3.51 -22.54 -11.59
N ALA A 105 -3.32 -23.83 -11.28
CA ALA A 105 -3.14 -24.32 -9.91
C ALA A 105 -1.96 -23.67 -9.16
N ASN A 106 -1.06 -22.99 -9.86
CA ASN A 106 0.10 -22.30 -9.32
C ASN A 106 -0.04 -20.77 -9.39
N ALA A 107 -1.28 -20.29 -9.56
CA ALA A 107 -1.63 -18.88 -9.70
C ALA A 107 -0.95 -18.17 -10.90
N TRP A 108 -0.67 -18.88 -11.99
CA TRP A 108 -0.22 -18.27 -13.23
C TRP A 108 -1.40 -17.79 -14.08
N LEU A 109 -1.33 -16.53 -14.48
CA LEU A 109 -2.15 -15.95 -15.54
C LEU A 109 -1.42 -16.06 -16.87
N ARG A 110 -1.97 -16.79 -17.82
CA ARG A 110 -1.42 -16.93 -19.19
C ARG A 110 -2.31 -16.16 -20.17
N TYR A 111 -1.72 -15.19 -20.87
CA TYR A 111 -2.46 -14.35 -21.78
C TYR A 111 -1.59 -13.79 -22.90
N GLY A 112 -2.22 -13.46 -24.03
CA GLY A 112 -1.61 -12.74 -25.15
C GLY A 112 -1.46 -13.56 -26.42
N GLY A 113 -0.61 -13.08 -27.32
CA GLY A 113 -0.36 -13.65 -28.64
C GLY A 113 0.86 -14.58 -28.71
N ASN A 114 1.60 -14.47 -29.81
CA ASN A 114 2.80 -15.28 -30.08
C ASN A 114 4.08 -14.44 -30.17
N GLY A 115 4.03 -13.19 -29.70
CA GLY A 115 5.17 -12.27 -29.72
C GLY A 115 6.13 -12.45 -28.53
N SER A 116 6.89 -11.42 -28.22
CA SER A 116 7.85 -11.43 -27.11
C SER A 116 7.17 -11.77 -25.79
N ARG A 117 7.88 -12.56 -24.97
CA ARG A 117 7.39 -13.02 -23.68
C ARG A 117 7.79 -12.08 -22.57
N THR A 118 6.86 -11.84 -21.67
CA THR A 118 7.09 -11.09 -20.42
C THR A 118 6.49 -11.85 -19.25
N ARG A 119 7.25 -12.01 -18.17
CA ARG A 119 6.77 -12.59 -16.92
C ARG A 119 6.78 -11.56 -15.81
N LEU A 120 5.66 -11.45 -15.11
CA LEU A 120 5.48 -10.49 -14.03
C LEU A 120 5.05 -11.21 -12.75
N LEU A 121 5.50 -10.69 -11.61
CA LEU A 121 4.91 -10.94 -10.30
C LEU A 121 4.12 -9.68 -9.91
N CYS A 122 2.81 -9.80 -9.75
CA CYS A 122 1.93 -8.68 -9.46
C CYS A 122 1.24 -8.86 -8.11
N GLY A 123 1.12 -7.77 -7.37
CA GLY A 123 0.49 -7.81 -6.06
C GLY A 123 0.14 -6.42 -5.52
N GLY A 124 -0.29 -6.41 -4.27
CA GLY A 124 -0.57 -5.20 -3.53
C GLY A 124 -0.02 -5.24 -2.12
N PHE A 125 0.10 -4.06 -1.52
CA PHE A 125 0.44 -3.90 -0.12
C PHE A 125 -0.73 -3.27 0.61
N THR A 126 -1.05 -3.82 1.75
CA THR A 126 -1.89 -3.15 2.74
C THR A 126 -0.96 -2.69 3.87
N LEU A 127 -0.97 -1.39 4.12
CA LEU A 127 -0.21 -0.81 5.21
C LEU A 127 -1.13 -0.75 6.42
N SER A 128 -0.86 -1.55 7.45
CA SER A 128 -1.62 -1.48 8.71
C SER A 128 -1.12 -0.30 9.52
N GLU A 129 -2.05 0.51 10.06
CA GLU A 129 -1.72 1.66 10.90
C GLU A 129 -0.99 1.24 12.19
N PRO A 130 -0.11 2.07 12.76
CA PRO A 130 -0.01 3.49 12.47
C PRO A 130 1.21 3.87 11.63
N MET A 131 1.00 4.04 10.31
CA MET A 131 2.03 4.75 9.55
C MET A 131 1.98 6.25 9.91
N PRO A 132 3.11 6.92 10.09
CA PRO A 132 3.12 8.37 10.12
C PRO A 132 2.52 8.86 8.79
N GLY A 133 1.32 9.49 8.85
CA GLY A 133 0.57 9.93 7.67
C GLY A 133 1.37 10.70 6.61
N PRO A 134 2.49 11.37 6.93
CA PRO A 134 3.30 12.07 5.95
C PRO A 134 4.07 11.14 4.99
N LEU A 135 4.41 9.90 5.36
CA LEU A 135 5.33 9.10 4.56
C LEU A 135 4.78 8.75 3.17
N LEU A 136 3.51 8.35 3.09
CA LEU A 136 2.87 8.06 1.80
C LEU A 136 2.74 9.29 0.90
N THR A 137 2.58 10.48 1.49
CA THR A 137 2.51 11.73 0.72
C THR A 137 3.86 12.20 0.21
N LEU A 138 4.95 11.79 0.87
CA LEU A 138 6.32 12.08 0.45
C LEU A 138 6.80 11.16 -0.68
N LEU A 139 6.17 10.00 -0.84
CA LEU A 139 6.54 9.07 -1.91
C LEU A 139 6.05 9.59 -3.27
N PRO A 140 6.83 9.39 -4.33
CA PRO A 140 6.40 9.72 -5.68
C PRO A 140 5.20 8.85 -6.08
N PRO A 141 4.39 9.25 -7.07
CA PRO A 141 3.27 8.43 -7.55
C PRO A 141 3.74 7.08 -8.11
N ILE A 142 4.94 7.04 -8.67
CA ILE A 142 5.61 5.83 -9.16
C ILE A 142 7.00 5.77 -8.56
N LEU A 143 7.32 4.68 -7.87
CA LEU A 143 8.64 4.40 -7.33
C LEU A 143 9.23 3.21 -8.09
N VAL A 144 10.29 3.45 -8.86
CA VAL A 144 11.01 2.39 -9.58
C VAL A 144 12.26 2.00 -8.81
N VAL A 145 12.43 0.71 -8.59
CA VAL A 145 13.63 0.11 -7.98
C VAL A 145 14.36 -0.64 -9.09
N ASP A 146 15.49 -0.07 -9.53
CA ASP A 146 16.41 -0.73 -10.46
C ASP A 146 17.56 -1.35 -9.66
N PRO A 147 17.68 -2.68 -9.66
CA PRO A 147 18.77 -3.36 -8.94
C PRO A 147 20.16 -2.99 -9.45
N ARG A 148 20.26 -2.47 -10.68
CA ARG A 148 21.52 -2.07 -11.31
C ARG A 148 21.97 -0.67 -10.89
N SER A 149 21.09 0.14 -10.28
CA SER A 149 21.38 1.48 -9.84
C SER A 149 22.03 1.48 -8.45
N GLY A 150 23.37 1.48 -8.39
CA GLY A 150 24.15 1.83 -7.20
C GLY A 150 24.15 0.79 -6.07
N SER A 151 24.03 1.24 -4.81
CA SER A 151 24.29 0.46 -3.59
C SER A 151 23.31 -0.69 -3.27
N ILE A 152 22.30 -0.94 -4.12
CA ILE A 152 21.26 -1.96 -3.91
C ILE A 152 21.69 -3.33 -4.49
N SER A 153 22.62 -3.35 -5.44
CA SER A 153 22.85 -4.51 -6.31
C SER A 153 23.32 -5.79 -5.61
N SER A 154 24.03 -5.71 -4.49
CA SER A 154 24.69 -6.89 -3.92
C SER A 154 23.75 -7.91 -3.25
N TRP A 155 22.59 -7.48 -2.76
CA TRP A 155 21.65 -8.38 -2.08
C TRP A 155 20.36 -8.62 -2.88
N ILE A 156 20.01 -7.72 -3.79
CA ILE A 156 18.73 -7.81 -4.51
C ILE A 156 18.77 -8.88 -5.58
N ASP A 157 19.90 -9.07 -6.26
CA ASP A 157 20.07 -10.10 -7.28
C ASP A 157 19.86 -11.53 -6.75
N PRO A 158 20.39 -11.92 -5.56
CA PRO A 158 20.08 -13.21 -4.95
C PRO A 158 18.58 -13.37 -4.62
N VAL A 159 17.91 -12.31 -4.17
CA VAL A 159 16.48 -12.37 -3.84
C VAL A 159 15.65 -12.49 -5.12
N PHE A 160 16.00 -11.79 -6.20
CA PHE A 160 15.34 -11.97 -7.50
C PHE A 160 15.59 -13.37 -8.08
N ALA A 161 16.79 -13.93 -7.92
CA ALA A 161 17.07 -15.30 -8.31
C ALA A 161 16.16 -16.28 -7.56
N LEU A 162 15.99 -16.08 -6.24
CA LEU A 162 15.09 -16.89 -5.42
C LEU A 162 13.63 -16.78 -5.90
N VAL A 163 13.13 -15.58 -6.19
CA VAL A 163 11.77 -15.39 -6.71
C VAL A 163 11.59 -16.11 -8.03
N ARG A 164 12.56 -16.02 -8.97
CA ARG A 164 12.50 -16.71 -10.26
C ARG A 164 12.53 -18.22 -10.09
N GLU A 165 13.37 -18.72 -9.19
CA GLU A 165 13.47 -20.15 -8.90
C GLU A 165 12.18 -20.68 -8.30
N GLU A 166 11.62 -20.00 -7.30
CA GLU A 166 10.35 -20.35 -6.67
C GLU A 166 9.21 -20.32 -7.69
N ALA A 167 9.15 -19.28 -8.54
CA ALA A 167 8.17 -19.17 -9.61
C ALA A 167 8.27 -20.30 -10.64
N SER A 168 9.46 -20.84 -10.88
CA SER A 168 9.68 -21.95 -11.81
C SER A 168 9.29 -23.31 -11.24
N ARG A 169 9.45 -23.49 -9.92
CA ARG A 169 9.16 -24.76 -9.22
C ARG A 169 7.68 -25.00 -8.99
N ALA A 170 6.89 -23.93 -8.94
CA ALA A 170 5.45 -23.98 -8.67
C ALA A 170 5.10 -24.85 -7.43
N ALA A 171 5.87 -24.69 -6.37
CA ALA A 171 5.75 -25.49 -5.15
C ALA A 171 4.56 -24.99 -4.28
N PRO A 172 3.91 -25.88 -3.50
CA PRO A 172 2.92 -25.47 -2.52
C PRO A 172 3.50 -24.41 -1.54
N GLY A 173 2.74 -23.34 -1.28
CA GLY A 173 3.19 -22.25 -0.41
C GLY A 173 4.00 -21.15 -1.11
N ALA A 174 4.30 -21.25 -2.40
CA ALA A 174 5.03 -20.22 -3.15
C ALA A 174 4.44 -18.83 -3.01
N GLN A 175 3.10 -18.69 -3.01
CA GLN A 175 2.43 -17.40 -2.81
C GLN A 175 2.76 -16.75 -1.46
N ALA A 176 2.84 -17.54 -0.39
CA ALA A 176 3.21 -17.04 0.92
C ALA A 176 4.68 -16.56 0.95
N ILE A 177 5.56 -17.28 0.26
CA ILE A 177 6.97 -16.88 0.09
C ILE A 177 7.04 -15.58 -0.70
N PHE A 178 6.34 -15.46 -1.82
CA PHE A 178 6.32 -14.23 -2.62
C PHE A 178 5.80 -13.03 -1.83
N ALA A 179 4.76 -13.21 -1.01
CA ALA A 179 4.25 -12.15 -0.16
C ALA A 179 5.32 -11.66 0.83
N LYS A 180 6.07 -12.57 1.47
CA LYS A 180 7.16 -12.19 2.38
C LYS A 180 8.34 -11.53 1.67
N LEU A 181 8.68 -11.97 0.49
CA LEU A 181 9.70 -11.32 -0.32
C LEU A 181 9.25 -9.92 -0.78
N ALA A 182 7.97 -9.74 -1.09
CA ALA A 182 7.40 -8.44 -1.43
C ALA A 182 7.47 -7.45 -0.24
N ASP A 183 7.26 -7.90 1.00
CA ASP A 183 7.46 -7.08 2.21
C ASP A 183 8.92 -6.56 2.28
N VAL A 184 9.90 -7.44 2.00
CA VAL A 184 11.32 -7.08 1.99
C VAL A 184 11.63 -6.09 0.86
N PHE A 185 11.09 -6.30 -0.34
CA PHE A 185 11.27 -5.38 -1.47
C PHE A 185 10.72 -3.99 -1.16
N LEU A 186 9.53 -3.90 -0.56
CA LEU A 186 8.95 -2.62 -0.17
C LEU A 186 9.83 -1.91 0.86
N ALA A 187 10.25 -2.60 1.92
CA ALA A 187 11.11 -2.03 2.95
C ALA A 187 12.43 -1.47 2.35
N GLN A 188 13.02 -2.23 1.42
CA GLN A 188 14.23 -1.79 0.72
C GLN A 188 14.00 -0.62 -0.23
N ALA A 189 12.90 -0.63 -0.98
CA ALA A 189 12.53 0.47 -1.85
C ALA A 189 12.39 1.78 -1.06
N LEU A 190 11.68 1.71 0.06
CA LEU A 190 11.50 2.85 0.97
C LEU A 190 12.84 3.31 1.56
N ARG A 191 13.67 2.38 2.05
CA ARG A 191 14.99 2.72 2.59
C ARG A 191 15.85 3.44 1.57
N THR A 192 15.89 2.95 0.35
CA THR A 192 16.68 3.54 -0.73
C THR A 192 16.17 4.90 -1.12
N TYR A 193 14.85 5.04 -1.25
CA TYR A 193 14.23 6.31 -1.55
C TYR A 193 14.53 7.34 -0.46
N LEU A 194 14.35 6.98 0.81
CA LEU A 194 14.57 7.85 1.94
C LEU A 194 16.06 8.25 2.07
N ALA A 195 16.99 7.33 1.83
CA ALA A 195 18.42 7.63 1.82
C ALA A 195 18.79 8.60 0.69
N GLY A 196 18.26 8.37 -0.52
CA GLY A 196 18.46 9.27 -1.68
C GLY A 196 17.80 10.62 -1.49
N ALA A 197 16.59 10.66 -0.96
CA ALA A 197 15.88 11.90 -0.65
C ALA A 197 16.58 12.72 0.44
N GLY A 198 17.21 12.08 1.41
CA GLY A 198 18.05 12.73 2.42
C GLY A 198 19.28 13.41 1.81
N GLN A 199 19.96 12.72 0.89
CA GLN A 199 21.12 13.27 0.18
C GLN A 199 20.74 14.42 -0.78
N ALA A 200 19.56 14.33 -1.41
CA ALA A 200 19.06 15.37 -2.31
C ALA A 200 18.44 16.58 -1.59
N GLY A 201 18.44 16.59 -0.25
CA GLY A 201 17.76 17.62 0.54
C GLY A 201 16.23 17.61 0.45
N LEU A 202 15.64 16.58 -0.19
CA LEU A 202 14.20 16.42 -0.33
C LEU A 202 13.53 16.01 0.99
N LEU A 203 14.29 15.47 1.93
CA LEU A 203 13.90 15.21 3.32
C LEU A 203 14.25 16.40 4.23
N GLN A 204 14.63 17.56 3.68
CA GLN A 204 14.59 18.76 4.51
C GLN A 204 13.14 18.91 4.98
N PRO A 205 12.90 18.97 6.29
CA PRO A 205 11.57 19.23 6.78
C PRO A 205 11.10 20.52 6.12
N GLN A 206 10.10 20.42 5.23
CA GLN A 206 9.33 21.61 4.89
C GLN A 206 8.72 22.05 6.21
N ALA A 207 9.31 23.06 6.84
CA ALA A 207 9.04 23.56 8.17
C ALA A 207 8.74 22.42 9.14
N GLU A 208 9.51 22.25 10.22
CA GLU A 208 9.28 21.19 11.24
C GLU A 208 7.81 20.82 11.33
N PRO A 209 7.45 19.53 11.20
CA PRO A 209 6.04 19.15 11.20
C PRO A 209 5.41 19.81 12.41
N ASP A 210 4.44 20.67 12.18
CA ASP A 210 3.82 21.40 13.28
C ASP A 210 3.38 20.37 14.33
N PRO A 211 4.02 20.31 15.50
CA PRO A 211 3.79 19.24 16.48
C PRO A 211 2.33 19.11 16.87
N ARG A 212 1.55 20.19 16.65
CA ARG A 212 0.11 20.20 16.88
C ARG A 212 -0.67 19.37 15.86
N ILE A 213 -0.13 19.15 14.65
CA ILE A 213 -0.74 18.26 13.65
C ILE A 213 -0.55 16.81 14.07
N GLU A 214 0.65 16.42 14.51
CA GLU A 214 0.88 15.08 15.06
C GLU A 214 0.05 14.85 16.33
N GLN A 215 -0.05 15.86 17.20
CA GLN A 215 -0.92 15.82 18.37
C GLN A 215 -2.40 15.60 17.96
N ALA A 216 -2.88 16.29 16.92
CA ALA A 216 -4.25 16.10 16.41
C ALA A 216 -4.47 14.68 15.88
N ALA A 217 -3.52 14.14 15.13
CA ALA A 217 -3.58 12.78 14.64
C ALA A 217 -3.53 11.76 15.78
N ALA A 218 -2.66 11.94 16.77
CA ALA A 218 -2.56 11.11 17.97
C ALA A 218 -3.87 11.08 18.75
N LEU A 219 -4.48 12.23 19.01
CA LEU A 219 -5.78 12.33 19.69
C LEU A 219 -6.88 11.54 18.97
N VAL A 220 -6.90 11.58 17.64
CA VAL A 220 -7.85 10.81 16.84
C VAL A 220 -7.60 9.32 16.97
N ARG A 221 -6.33 8.88 16.92
CA ARG A 221 -5.95 7.46 17.06
C ARG A 221 -6.25 6.89 18.44
N GLU A 222 -5.93 7.66 19.49
CA GLU A 222 -6.09 7.23 20.88
C GLU A 222 -7.53 7.24 21.35
N GLN A 223 -8.33 8.19 20.84
CA GLN A 223 -9.71 8.41 21.28
C GLN A 223 -10.69 8.47 20.08
N PRO A 224 -10.73 7.46 19.22
CA PRO A 224 -11.56 7.50 18.02
C PRO A 224 -13.07 7.52 18.32
N ALA A 225 -13.50 6.91 19.44
CA ALA A 225 -14.89 6.92 19.87
C ALA A 225 -15.38 8.30 20.35
N ARG A 226 -14.48 9.20 20.76
CA ARG A 226 -14.83 10.55 21.17
C ARG A 226 -15.54 11.29 20.03
N PRO A 227 -16.62 12.07 20.31
CA PRO A 227 -17.39 12.77 19.27
C PRO A 227 -16.61 13.98 18.73
N TRP A 228 -15.51 13.69 18.06
CA TRP A 228 -14.66 14.70 17.45
C TRP A 228 -15.41 15.47 16.36
N THR A 229 -15.39 16.78 16.46
CA THR A 229 -15.68 17.70 15.37
C THR A 229 -14.42 18.43 14.98
N LEU A 230 -14.36 18.98 13.76
CA LEU A 230 -13.23 19.80 13.33
C LEU A 230 -12.96 20.95 14.32
N GLN A 231 -14.00 21.53 14.87
CA GLN A 231 -13.89 22.61 15.86
C GLN A 231 -13.32 22.11 17.20
N ALA A 232 -13.75 20.94 17.66
CA ALA A 232 -13.25 20.35 18.91
C ALA A 232 -11.78 19.99 18.78
N LEU A 233 -11.41 19.36 17.68
CA LEU A 233 -10.02 18.95 17.40
C LEU A 233 -9.11 20.19 17.27
N ALA A 234 -9.55 21.21 16.52
CA ALA A 234 -8.79 22.44 16.35
C ALA A 234 -8.53 23.15 17.68
N ARG A 235 -9.54 23.18 18.56
CA ARG A 235 -9.41 23.77 19.91
C ARG A 235 -8.44 22.99 20.78
N GLU A 236 -8.48 21.66 20.72
CA GLU A 236 -7.61 20.79 21.52
C GLU A 236 -6.11 21.03 21.21
N VAL A 237 -5.80 21.32 19.95
CA VAL A 237 -4.41 21.56 19.51
C VAL A 237 -4.07 23.05 19.34
N GLY A 238 -4.92 23.95 19.82
CA GLY A 238 -4.66 25.39 19.79
C GLY A 238 -4.58 26.00 18.39
N MET A 239 -5.39 25.51 17.44
CA MET A 239 -5.41 25.97 16.04
C MET A 239 -6.80 26.50 15.64
N SER A 240 -6.84 27.37 14.62
CA SER A 240 -8.10 27.65 13.92
C SER A 240 -8.50 26.46 13.04
N ARG A 241 -9.81 26.29 12.75
CA ARG A 241 -10.31 25.21 11.88
C ARG A 241 -9.66 25.24 10.51
N THR A 242 -9.53 26.41 9.91
CA THR A 242 -8.91 26.58 8.60
C THR A 242 -7.44 26.16 8.62
N LEU A 243 -6.69 26.64 9.62
CA LEU A 243 -5.27 26.32 9.75
C LEU A 243 -5.06 24.83 9.99
N LEU A 244 -5.86 24.20 10.88
CA LEU A 244 -5.81 22.75 11.09
C LEU A 244 -6.11 22.01 9.80
N THR A 245 -7.18 22.34 9.08
CA THR A 245 -7.56 21.65 7.85
C THR A 245 -6.45 21.73 6.81
N THR A 246 -5.92 22.94 6.57
CA THR A 246 -4.87 23.15 5.56
C THR A 246 -3.58 22.41 5.92
N ARG A 247 -3.09 22.57 7.15
CA ARG A 247 -1.84 21.94 7.59
C ARG A 247 -1.97 20.43 7.77
N PHE A 248 -3.11 19.97 8.27
CA PHE A 248 -3.38 18.55 8.40
C PHE A 248 -3.46 17.87 7.01
N HIS A 249 -4.16 18.51 6.06
CA HIS A 249 -4.19 18.02 4.69
C HIS A 249 -2.81 18.00 4.04
N ALA A 250 -2.01 19.03 4.24
CA ALA A 250 -0.64 19.08 3.73
C ALA A 250 0.26 18.00 4.35
N ALA A 251 0.08 17.68 5.65
CA ALA A 251 0.91 16.71 6.37
C ALA A 251 0.41 15.26 6.25
N VAL A 252 -0.92 15.05 6.19
CA VAL A 252 -1.56 13.72 6.26
C VAL A 252 -2.19 13.30 4.92
N GLY A 253 -2.31 14.23 3.96
CA GLY A 253 -2.89 13.97 2.65
C GLY A 253 -4.42 14.01 2.60
N GLU A 254 -5.09 14.13 3.76
CA GLU A 254 -6.55 14.16 3.83
C GLU A 254 -7.05 15.10 4.95
N SER A 255 -8.35 15.38 4.97
CA SER A 255 -8.91 16.24 6.03
C SER A 255 -8.99 15.51 7.38
N PRO A 256 -8.90 16.23 8.54
CA PRO A 256 -8.96 15.60 9.87
C PRO A 256 -10.19 14.72 10.09
N ILE A 257 -11.34 15.10 9.55
CA ILE A 257 -12.60 14.35 9.73
C ILE A 257 -12.61 13.08 8.85
N ARG A 258 -12.01 13.14 7.68
CA ARG A 258 -11.84 11.94 6.81
C ARG A 258 -10.88 10.95 7.45
N TYR A 259 -9.78 11.44 7.99
CA TYR A 259 -8.82 10.65 8.78
C TYR A 259 -9.50 9.96 9.97
N LEU A 260 -10.30 10.70 10.77
CA LEU A 260 -11.11 10.13 11.85
C LEU A 260 -12.03 8.99 11.36
N ALA A 261 -12.71 9.21 10.24
CA ALA A 261 -13.59 8.18 9.68
C ALA A 261 -12.83 6.90 9.31
N LYS A 262 -11.65 7.03 8.70
CA LYS A 262 -10.80 5.87 8.38
C LYS A 262 -10.31 5.14 9.63
N VAL A 263 -9.83 5.86 10.64
CA VAL A 263 -9.40 5.26 11.92
C VAL A 263 -10.55 4.46 12.55
N ARG A 264 -11.75 5.02 12.60
CA ARG A 264 -12.94 4.33 13.12
C ARG A 264 -13.29 3.08 12.33
N LEU A 265 -13.23 3.16 11.01
CA LEU A 265 -13.55 2.05 10.13
C LEU A 265 -12.49 0.94 10.19
N GLY A 266 -11.21 1.30 10.29
CA GLY A 266 -10.13 0.34 10.52
C GLY A 266 -10.30 -0.43 11.83
N GLN A 267 -10.65 0.27 12.93
CA GLN A 267 -10.97 -0.40 14.19
C GLN A 267 -12.21 -1.29 14.10
N ALA A 268 -13.26 -0.82 13.38
CA ALA A 268 -14.45 -1.64 13.16
C ALA A 268 -14.13 -2.92 12.38
N ALA A 269 -13.29 -2.85 11.35
CA ALA A 269 -12.80 -4.00 10.60
C ALA A 269 -12.02 -4.97 11.52
N GLY A 270 -11.15 -4.44 12.38
CA GLY A 270 -10.44 -5.24 13.39
C GLY A 270 -11.41 -5.98 14.33
N TYR A 271 -12.41 -5.31 14.87
CA TYR A 271 -13.41 -5.97 15.72
C TYR A 271 -14.23 -7.03 14.97
N LEU A 272 -14.58 -6.78 13.71
CA LEU A 272 -15.31 -7.74 12.89
C LEU A 272 -14.49 -9.01 12.63
N ALA A 273 -13.19 -8.87 12.46
CA ALA A 273 -12.29 -9.99 12.16
C ALA A 273 -11.88 -10.79 13.42
N THR A 274 -11.89 -10.17 14.62
CA THR A 274 -11.29 -10.78 15.82
C THR A 274 -12.26 -10.96 16.98
N SER A 275 -13.57 -10.64 16.82
CA SER A 275 -14.55 -10.73 17.89
C SER A 275 -15.98 -10.97 17.39
N ASP A 276 -16.80 -11.55 18.28
CA ASP A 276 -18.24 -11.79 18.06
C ASP A 276 -19.12 -10.59 18.49
N LEU A 277 -18.53 -9.41 18.66
CA LEU A 277 -19.27 -8.22 19.05
C LEU A 277 -20.39 -7.92 18.06
N SER A 278 -21.57 -7.51 18.59
CA SER A 278 -22.67 -7.03 17.75
C SER A 278 -22.28 -5.75 17.00
N LEU A 279 -22.90 -5.50 15.86
CA LEU A 279 -22.69 -4.25 15.09
C LEU A 279 -23.02 -3.00 15.92
N GLU A 280 -23.98 -3.09 16.83
CA GLU A 280 -24.32 -2.01 17.75
C GLU A 280 -23.16 -1.74 18.72
N ALA A 281 -22.58 -2.79 19.29
CA ALA A 281 -21.43 -2.68 20.18
C ALA A 281 -20.20 -2.12 19.45
N ILE A 282 -19.95 -2.56 18.23
CA ILE A 282 -18.86 -2.05 17.39
C ILE A 282 -19.09 -0.57 17.05
N ALA A 283 -20.31 -0.18 16.66
CA ALA A 283 -20.64 1.21 16.39
C ALA A 283 -20.36 2.11 17.60
N GLY A 284 -20.81 1.71 18.79
CA GLY A 284 -20.53 2.44 20.02
C GLY A 284 -19.05 2.57 20.34
N ARG A 285 -18.27 1.49 20.20
CA ARG A 285 -16.83 1.47 20.48
C ARG A 285 -16.02 2.29 19.48
N THR A 286 -16.50 2.42 18.26
CA THR A 286 -15.84 3.17 17.19
C THR A 286 -16.39 4.58 17.00
N GLY A 287 -17.36 4.99 17.82
CA GLY A 287 -17.89 6.35 17.82
C GLY A 287 -18.89 6.66 16.72
N TYR A 288 -19.56 5.64 16.17
CA TYR A 288 -20.71 5.80 15.29
C TYR A 288 -22.00 5.87 16.11
N ALA A 289 -22.91 6.74 15.70
CA ALA A 289 -24.17 6.97 16.42
C ALA A 289 -25.13 5.75 16.36
N SER A 290 -24.96 4.85 15.38
CA SER A 290 -25.77 3.65 15.21
C SER A 290 -25.08 2.61 14.31
N ASN A 291 -25.55 1.37 14.36
CA ASN A 291 -25.13 0.30 13.44
C ASN A 291 -25.43 0.66 11.98
N ALA A 292 -26.50 1.38 11.70
CA ALA A 292 -26.87 1.81 10.35
C ALA A 292 -25.84 2.82 9.79
N SER A 293 -25.39 3.78 10.62
CA SER A 293 -24.37 4.76 10.22
C SER A 293 -23.02 4.11 10.01
N LEU A 294 -22.63 3.17 10.86
CA LEU A 294 -21.44 2.36 10.69
C LEU A 294 -21.52 1.54 9.39
N SER A 295 -22.59 0.79 9.17
CA SER A 295 -22.77 -0.07 8.01
C SER A 295 -22.70 0.69 6.69
N LYS A 296 -23.31 1.87 6.63
CA LYS A 296 -23.26 2.75 5.46
C LYS A 296 -21.84 3.25 5.18
N ALA A 297 -21.13 3.70 6.22
CA ALA A 297 -19.76 4.17 6.09
C ALA A 297 -18.81 3.02 5.72
N PHE A 298 -18.96 1.87 6.35
CA PHE A 298 -18.16 0.67 6.12
C PHE A 298 -18.31 0.15 4.69
N LYS A 299 -19.57 0.01 4.19
CA LYS A 299 -19.80 -0.42 2.81
C LYS A 299 -19.22 0.56 1.79
N ARG A 300 -19.26 1.86 2.07
CA ARG A 300 -18.67 2.87 1.19
C ARG A 300 -17.14 2.77 1.14
N GLU A 301 -16.49 2.44 2.26
CA GLU A 301 -15.03 2.35 2.36
C GLU A 301 -14.47 1.02 1.87
N PHE A 302 -15.11 -0.10 2.27
CA PHE A 302 -14.62 -1.46 1.99
C PHE A 302 -15.38 -2.16 0.85
N GLY A 303 -16.38 -1.54 0.26
CA GLY A 303 -17.17 -2.13 -0.83
C GLY A 303 -18.18 -3.18 -0.39
N VAL A 304 -18.01 -3.78 0.79
CA VAL A 304 -18.85 -4.86 1.33
C VAL A 304 -19.53 -4.46 2.64
N SER A 305 -20.62 -5.14 3.01
CA SER A 305 -21.26 -4.89 4.31
C SER A 305 -20.43 -5.44 5.47
N PRO A 306 -20.55 -4.91 6.71
CA PRO A 306 -19.87 -5.44 7.88
C PRO A 306 -20.14 -6.93 8.12
N GLY A 307 -21.37 -7.39 7.88
CA GLY A 307 -21.73 -8.81 7.99
C GLY A 307 -21.00 -9.69 6.98
N ALA A 308 -20.97 -9.28 5.71
CA ALA A 308 -20.23 -10.00 4.68
C ALA A 308 -18.72 -10.01 4.95
N TYR A 309 -18.19 -8.92 5.50
CA TYR A 309 -16.77 -8.82 5.87
C TYR A 309 -16.41 -9.81 6.99
N ARG A 310 -17.29 -9.97 8.00
CA ARG A 310 -17.10 -10.94 9.09
C ARG A 310 -17.08 -12.37 8.56
N THR A 311 -18.09 -12.73 7.75
CA THR A 311 -18.20 -14.09 7.19
C THR A 311 -17.03 -14.46 6.29
N ALA A 312 -16.52 -13.50 5.51
CA ALA A 312 -15.33 -13.72 4.68
C ALA A 312 -14.04 -13.93 5.52
N GLY A 313 -14.01 -13.46 6.76
CA GLY A 313 -12.93 -13.74 7.72
C GLY A 313 -13.02 -15.10 8.40
N GLU A 314 -14.24 -15.67 8.51
CA GLU A 314 -14.49 -17.01 9.07
C GLU A 314 -14.17 -18.15 8.09
N ASP A 315 -14.14 -17.88 6.79
CA ASP A 315 -13.83 -18.86 5.73
C ASP A 315 -12.30 -19.05 5.49
N LEU A 316 -11.44 -18.41 6.27
CA LEU A 316 -10.00 -18.65 6.25
C LEU A 316 -9.67 -19.69 7.34
N PRO A 317 -9.27 -20.94 6.96
CA PRO A 317 -8.83 -21.93 7.93
C PRO A 317 -7.58 -21.42 8.68
N ALA A 318 -7.56 -21.67 9.98
CA ALA A 318 -6.52 -21.31 10.94
C ALA A 318 -5.14 -21.91 10.60
#